data_e779d90174a4a960f2204a0132609970
#
_entry.id   e779d90174a4a960f2204a0132609970
#
_cell.length_a   1.000
_cell.length_b   1.000
_cell.length_c   1.000
_cell.angle_alpha   90.00
_cell.angle_beta   90.00
_cell.angle_gamma   90.00
#
_symmetry.space_group_name_H-M   'P 1'
#
loop_
_entity.id
_entity.type
_entity.pdbx_description
1 polymer ?
#
loop_
_entity_poly.entity_id
_entity_poly.type
_entity_poly.pdbx_seq_one_letter_code
_entity_poly.pdbx_strand_id
1 'polypeptide(L)'
;MHKTSAKVRHTPIRGFPLLSLSALLCATLFSATTGFPRGSPDSELLETGRASTLADAPKAPADLKVVSYNIRWRAGEDLEKLIGLLKDDSEISGARIIGLQEVDRNKRRTRNQNTVKSIADRLGQHYAWAAPPTPKAEMEEETGVAILSSYPLTDVSRIVLPHPGPGRRRRVALGATVDVGGTSVRVYSVHSENRISVDEKVDQTKAVLRDLGQYPRHMRAIVLGDLNTWEPSAVKKTFELFVRENFRTPFANGKSTFKRTILLVPIKLKLDWIWLRGLEATSHGIASKVTLSDHWPLWTVVRLKSSGSMK
;
A
#
# COMPACT_ATOMS: atom_id res chain seq x y z
N MET A 1 9.84 -63.80 -53.25
CA MET A 1 9.65 -64.02 -54.68
C MET A 1 9.57 -62.68 -55.38
N HIS A 2 10.47 -62.50 -56.39
CA HIS A 2 10.53 -61.59 -57.53
C HIS A 2 10.33 -60.08 -57.29
N LYS A 3 11.42 -59.22 -57.37
CA LYS A 3 12.15 -58.71 -58.58
C LYS A 3 11.19 -58.02 -59.55
N THR A 4 11.43 -56.69 -59.87
CA THR A 4 12.38 -56.12 -60.85
C THR A 4 12.15 -54.61 -60.84
N SER A 5 13.06 -53.75 -60.74
CA SER A 5 14.17 -53.19 -61.48
C SER A 5 13.90 -52.78 -62.93
N ALA A 6 14.07 -51.49 -63.24
CA ALA A 6 14.65 -50.87 -64.46
C ALA A 6 14.62 -49.35 -64.28
N LYS A 7 15.65 -48.62 -64.20
CA LYS A 7 16.83 -48.24 -64.94
C LYS A 7 16.55 -47.34 -66.16
N VAL A 8 16.93 -46.08 -66.02
CA VAL A 8 17.81 -45.23 -66.87
C VAL A 8 17.31 -44.73 -68.19
N ARG A 9 17.41 -43.45 -68.47
CA ARG A 9 18.32 -42.87 -69.43
C ARG A 9 18.38 -41.32 -69.35
N HIS A 10 19.58 -40.85 -69.48
CA HIS A 10 20.07 -39.49 -69.72
C HIS A 10 19.81 -39.00 -71.13
N THR A 11 19.73 -37.73 -71.43
CA THR A 11 20.77 -36.86 -71.95
C THR A 11 20.27 -35.50 -72.45
N PRO A 12 21.12 -34.55 -72.84
CA PRO A 12 21.00 -33.15 -72.42
C PRO A 12 20.74 -32.21 -73.60
N ILE A 13 20.86 -30.90 -73.47
CA ILE A 13 21.54 -29.93 -74.35
C ILE A 13 21.04 -28.50 -74.21
N ARG A 14 21.95 -27.63 -73.90
CA ARG A 14 22.28 -26.28 -74.42
C ARG A 14 21.16 -25.19 -74.39
N GLY A 15 21.47 -24.07 -73.79
CA GLY A 15 22.00 -22.86 -74.42
C GLY A 15 21.66 -21.58 -73.64
N PHE A 16 22.58 -20.76 -73.41
CA PHE A 16 22.61 -19.41 -72.92
C PHE A 16 21.81 -18.41 -73.76
N PRO A 17 21.51 -17.15 -73.42
CA PRO A 17 22.29 -16.25 -72.50
C PRO A 17 21.52 -15.32 -71.53
N LEU A 18 22.31 -14.74 -70.70
CA LEU A 18 22.18 -13.51 -69.90
C LEU A 18 21.11 -12.48 -70.34
N LEU A 19 20.33 -12.05 -69.37
CA LEU A 19 19.97 -10.64 -69.21
C LEU A 19 19.75 -10.35 -67.74
N SER A 20 20.54 -9.45 -67.23
CA SER A 20 20.50 -8.87 -65.89
C SER A 20 19.23 -8.06 -65.66
N LEU A 21 18.53 -8.31 -64.56
CA LEU A 21 17.64 -7.31 -63.94
C LEU A 21 17.76 -7.41 -62.45
N SER A 22 18.47 -6.44 -61.88
CA SER A 22 18.59 -6.22 -60.45
C SER A 22 17.25 -5.81 -59.89
N ALA A 23 16.52 -6.72 -59.23
CA ALA A 23 15.40 -6.37 -58.39
C ALA A 23 15.86 -6.34 -56.92
N LEU A 24 16.00 -5.14 -56.42
CA LEU A 24 16.31 -4.81 -55.03
C LEU A 24 15.09 -5.21 -54.17
N LEU A 25 15.12 -6.41 -53.58
CA LEU A 25 14.10 -6.86 -52.63
C LEU A 25 14.45 -6.28 -51.28
N CYS A 26 13.87 -5.11 -50.93
CA CYS A 26 13.84 -4.61 -49.55
C CYS A 26 13.00 -5.57 -48.68
N ALA A 27 13.69 -6.54 -48.09
CA ALA A 27 13.08 -7.31 -46.99
C ALA A 27 13.04 -6.41 -45.75
N THR A 28 11.89 -5.75 -45.53
CA THR A 28 11.54 -5.16 -44.25
C THR A 28 11.34 -6.30 -43.26
N LEU A 29 12.38 -6.60 -42.50
CA LEU A 29 12.29 -7.40 -41.30
C LEU A 29 11.41 -6.65 -40.29
N PHE A 30 10.11 -6.93 -40.29
CA PHE A 30 9.28 -6.67 -39.15
C PHE A 30 9.77 -7.58 -38.02
N SER A 31 10.70 -7.08 -37.22
CA SER A 31 10.97 -7.62 -35.88
C SER A 31 9.72 -7.32 -35.07
N ALA A 32 8.77 -8.27 -35.05
CA ALA A 32 7.75 -8.29 -34.01
C ALA A 32 8.48 -8.56 -32.70
N THR A 33 8.91 -7.50 -32.03
CA THR A 33 9.24 -7.57 -30.62
C THR A 33 7.94 -7.87 -29.90
N THR A 34 7.70 -9.15 -29.63
CA THR A 34 6.75 -9.56 -28.61
C THR A 34 7.29 -9.02 -27.30
N GLY A 35 7.00 -7.76 -27.03
CA GLY A 35 7.26 -7.16 -25.74
C GLY A 35 6.43 -7.92 -24.71
N PHE A 36 7.11 -8.77 -23.93
CA PHE A 36 6.50 -9.27 -22.69
C PHE A 36 6.11 -8.04 -21.90
N PRO A 37 4.88 -7.98 -21.39
CA PRO A 37 4.46 -6.87 -20.55
C PRO A 37 5.44 -6.81 -19.37
N ARG A 38 6.22 -5.73 -19.29
CA ARG A 38 7.07 -5.43 -18.13
C ARG A 38 6.14 -5.05 -17.00
N GLY A 39 6.35 -5.64 -15.79
CA GLY A 39 5.71 -5.15 -14.57
C GLY A 39 5.98 -3.65 -14.42
N SER A 40 5.03 -2.94 -13.83
CA SER A 40 5.24 -1.53 -13.53
C SER A 40 6.59 -1.36 -12.85
N PRO A 41 7.47 -0.47 -13.33
CA PRO A 41 8.72 -0.18 -12.65
C PRO A 41 8.47 0.12 -11.18
N ASP A 42 9.40 -0.20 -10.29
CA ASP A 42 9.24 0.06 -8.85
C ASP A 42 8.90 1.53 -8.54
N SER A 43 9.34 2.47 -9.39
CA SER A 43 8.97 3.89 -9.32
C SER A 43 7.49 4.16 -9.58
N GLU A 44 6.81 3.33 -10.37
CA GLU A 44 5.38 3.49 -10.64
C GLU A 44 4.49 2.98 -9.48
N LEU A 45 5.04 2.14 -8.60
CA LEU A 45 4.34 1.60 -7.44
C LEU A 45 4.48 2.47 -6.19
N LEU A 46 5.02 3.67 -6.34
CA LEU A 46 5.06 4.74 -5.35
C LEU A 46 4.58 6.04 -5.99
N GLU A 47 3.55 6.63 -5.43
CA GLU A 47 2.98 7.88 -5.91
C GLU A 47 2.85 8.88 -4.77
N THR A 48 3.16 10.12 -5.03
CA THR A 48 2.93 11.24 -4.11
C THR A 48 2.19 12.36 -4.83
N GLY A 49 1.36 13.07 -4.11
CA GLY A 49 0.61 14.16 -4.69
C GLY A 49 -0.03 15.05 -3.62
N ARG A 50 -0.73 16.06 -4.13
CA ARG A 50 -1.51 16.99 -3.31
C ARG A 50 -2.87 17.21 -3.94
N ALA A 51 -3.84 17.59 -3.15
CA ALA A 51 -5.15 18.01 -3.66
C ALA A 51 -4.98 19.20 -4.62
N SER A 52 -5.82 19.24 -5.64
CA SER A 52 -5.90 20.38 -6.57
C SER A 52 -6.33 21.68 -5.86
N THR A 53 -7.09 21.56 -4.78
CA THR A 53 -7.61 22.67 -3.95
C THR A 53 -7.00 22.62 -2.55
N LEU A 54 -5.67 22.56 -2.47
CA LEU A 54 -4.97 22.57 -1.19
C LEU A 54 -5.08 23.97 -0.57
N ALA A 55 -5.64 24.05 0.65
CA ALA A 55 -5.50 25.22 1.49
C ALA A 55 -4.06 25.35 2.02
N ASP A 56 -3.66 26.54 2.43
CA ASP A 56 -2.40 26.74 3.14
C ASP A 56 -2.28 25.74 4.30
N ALA A 57 -1.05 25.26 4.55
CA ALA A 57 -0.81 24.33 5.62
C ALA A 57 -1.38 24.90 6.94
N PRO A 58 -2.26 24.12 7.62
CA PRO A 58 -2.91 24.65 8.82
C PRO A 58 -1.85 24.95 9.89
N LYS A 59 -2.10 25.98 10.69
CA LYS A 59 -1.27 26.28 11.86
C LYS A 59 -1.15 25.02 12.71
N ALA A 60 0.04 24.76 13.24
CA ALA A 60 0.30 23.58 14.08
C ALA A 60 -0.67 23.56 15.27
N PRO A 61 -1.50 22.52 15.41
CA PRO A 61 -2.38 22.37 16.56
C PRO A 61 -1.58 21.82 17.75
N ALA A 62 -2.07 22.08 18.96
CA ALA A 62 -1.53 21.45 20.17
C ALA A 62 -1.75 19.93 20.15
N ASP A 63 -2.87 19.51 19.60
CA ASP A 63 -3.30 18.12 19.50
C ASP A 63 -3.59 17.74 18.04
N LEU A 64 -3.10 16.56 17.62
CA LEU A 64 -3.17 16.07 16.26
C LEU A 64 -4.04 14.81 16.20
N LYS A 65 -5.18 14.84 15.48
CA LYS A 65 -5.99 13.65 15.26
C LYS A 65 -5.40 12.79 14.14
N VAL A 66 -5.28 11.49 14.42
CA VAL A 66 -4.76 10.45 13.53
C VAL A 66 -5.80 9.37 13.37
N VAL A 67 -6.01 8.90 12.14
CA VAL A 67 -6.95 7.81 11.81
C VAL A 67 -6.21 6.69 11.05
N SER A 68 -6.54 5.45 11.37
CA SER A 68 -6.14 4.25 10.62
C SER A 68 -7.37 3.50 10.16
N TYR A 69 -7.46 3.16 8.87
CA TYR A 69 -8.61 2.45 8.34
C TYR A 69 -8.27 1.55 7.15
N ASN A 70 -8.51 0.26 7.27
CA ASN A 70 -8.55 -0.64 6.12
C ASN A 70 -9.89 -0.46 5.41
N ILE A 71 -9.91 0.23 4.27
CA ILE A 71 -11.13 0.64 3.57
C ILE A 71 -11.71 -0.44 2.66
N ARG A 72 -10.99 -1.54 2.45
CA ARG A 72 -11.42 -2.64 1.59
C ARG A 72 -11.92 -2.15 0.22
N TRP A 73 -11.02 -1.44 -0.52
CA TRP A 73 -11.22 -0.97 -1.89
C TRP A 73 -12.59 -0.31 -2.17
N ARG A 74 -12.90 0.82 -1.60
CA ARG A 74 -14.18 1.53 -1.86
C ARG A 74 -14.17 2.23 -3.22
N ALA A 75 -15.35 2.22 -3.89
CA ALA A 75 -15.58 2.86 -5.19
C ALA A 75 -17.03 3.36 -5.30
N GLY A 76 -17.30 4.26 -6.27
CA GLY A 76 -18.64 4.79 -6.53
C GLY A 76 -19.28 5.40 -5.28
N GLU A 77 -20.54 5.06 -5.02
CA GLU A 77 -21.29 5.57 -3.85
C GLU A 77 -20.62 5.24 -2.51
N ASP A 78 -20.00 4.05 -2.38
CA ASP A 78 -19.31 3.70 -1.15
C ASP A 78 -18.07 4.54 -0.91
N LEU A 79 -17.38 4.99 -1.97
CA LEU A 79 -16.28 5.93 -1.84
C LEU A 79 -16.79 7.31 -1.42
N GLU A 80 -17.90 7.78 -1.99
CA GLU A 80 -18.51 9.04 -1.57
C GLU A 80 -18.98 9.00 -0.10
N LYS A 81 -19.58 7.88 0.34
CA LYS A 81 -19.92 7.67 1.74
C LYS A 81 -18.68 7.68 2.64
N LEU A 82 -17.58 7.02 2.23
CA LEU A 82 -16.32 7.05 2.97
C LEU A 82 -15.78 8.47 3.10
N ILE A 83 -15.79 9.24 2.02
CA ILE A 83 -15.35 10.64 2.02
C ILE A 83 -16.22 11.48 2.95
N GLY A 84 -17.55 11.28 2.91
CA GLY A 84 -18.49 11.92 3.82
C GLY A 84 -18.17 11.61 5.29
N LEU A 85 -17.92 10.33 5.62
CA LEU A 85 -17.51 9.95 6.98
C LEU A 85 -16.20 10.61 7.41
N LEU A 86 -15.19 10.65 6.55
CA LEU A 86 -13.91 11.31 6.88
C LEU A 86 -14.05 12.82 7.08
N LYS A 87 -15.11 13.44 6.53
CA LYS A 87 -15.42 14.87 6.70
C LYS A 87 -16.25 15.16 7.94
N ASP A 88 -17.25 14.34 8.21
CA ASP A 88 -18.39 14.74 9.05
C ASP A 88 -18.65 13.79 10.23
N ASP A 89 -18.09 12.57 10.26
CA ASP A 89 -18.33 11.64 11.37
C ASP A 89 -17.70 12.15 12.67
N SER A 90 -18.42 12.03 13.77
CA SER A 90 -18.03 12.59 15.08
C SER A 90 -16.73 12.01 15.64
N GLU A 91 -16.37 10.78 15.26
CA GLU A 91 -15.17 10.10 15.78
C GLU A 91 -13.95 10.27 14.86
N ILE A 92 -14.12 10.19 13.53
CA ILE A 92 -13.01 10.13 12.58
C ILE A 92 -12.77 11.39 11.78
N SER A 93 -13.73 12.33 11.73
CA SER A 93 -13.56 13.59 11.02
C SER A 93 -12.49 14.48 11.65
N GLY A 94 -12.01 15.46 10.86
CA GLY A 94 -10.97 16.40 11.30
C GLY A 94 -9.59 15.78 11.48
N ALA A 95 -9.36 14.54 11.01
CA ALA A 95 -8.06 13.90 11.06
C ALA A 95 -7.05 14.65 10.17
N ARG A 96 -5.89 14.94 10.74
CA ARG A 96 -4.78 15.60 10.05
C ARG A 96 -3.80 14.62 9.44
N ILE A 97 -3.78 13.38 9.92
CA ILE A 97 -3.04 12.25 9.36
C ILE A 97 -4.00 11.07 9.25
N ILE A 98 -4.09 10.47 8.07
CA ILE A 98 -4.94 9.31 7.82
C ILE A 98 -4.08 8.26 7.12
N GLY A 99 -3.99 7.06 7.71
CA GLY A 99 -3.39 5.90 7.07
C GLY A 99 -4.47 4.94 6.60
N LEU A 100 -4.43 4.61 5.33
CA LEU A 100 -5.40 3.72 4.69
C LEU A 100 -4.74 2.44 4.19
N GLN A 101 -5.47 1.33 4.26
CA GLN A 101 -5.06 0.04 3.71
C GLN A 101 -6.11 -0.45 2.71
N GLU A 102 -5.70 -1.35 1.82
CA GLU A 102 -6.49 -1.84 0.68
C GLU A 102 -7.00 -0.69 -0.23
N VAL A 103 -6.09 0.20 -0.60
CA VAL A 103 -6.35 1.36 -1.46
C VAL A 103 -6.02 1.01 -2.90
N ASP A 104 -7.02 0.95 -3.77
CA ASP A 104 -6.86 0.61 -5.17
C ASP A 104 -6.41 1.80 -6.02
N ARG A 105 -5.58 1.49 -7.03
CA ARG A 105 -5.28 2.33 -8.18
C ARG A 105 -5.38 1.47 -9.43
N ASN A 106 -5.98 1.97 -10.51
CA ASN A 106 -6.11 1.30 -11.81
C ASN A 106 -6.84 -0.06 -11.79
N LYS A 107 -7.65 -0.37 -10.75
CA LYS A 107 -8.42 -1.61 -10.69
C LYS A 107 -9.80 -1.48 -11.33
N ARG A 108 -10.23 -2.50 -12.09
CA ARG A 108 -11.56 -2.55 -12.70
C ARG A 108 -12.69 -2.43 -11.67
N ARG A 109 -12.55 -3.10 -10.50
CA ARG A 109 -13.54 -3.03 -9.41
C ARG A 109 -13.72 -1.63 -8.83
N THR A 110 -12.74 -0.77 -8.96
CA THR A 110 -12.79 0.64 -8.57
C THR A 110 -12.83 1.57 -9.78
N ARG A 111 -13.33 1.07 -10.94
CA ARG A 111 -13.50 1.81 -12.19
C ARG A 111 -12.20 2.46 -12.70
N ASN A 112 -11.07 1.80 -12.48
CA ASN A 112 -9.72 2.27 -12.79
C ASN A 112 -9.37 3.63 -12.16
N GLN A 113 -10.03 3.98 -11.05
CA GLN A 113 -9.77 5.23 -10.34
C GLN A 113 -8.52 5.12 -9.45
N ASN A 114 -7.89 6.24 -9.22
CA ASN A 114 -6.94 6.42 -8.14
C ASN A 114 -7.71 6.82 -6.88
N THR A 115 -8.02 5.84 -6.03
CA THR A 115 -8.87 6.03 -4.85
C THR A 115 -8.28 7.04 -3.87
N VAL A 116 -6.96 6.99 -3.61
CA VAL A 116 -6.34 7.93 -2.65
C VAL A 116 -6.35 9.35 -3.18
N LYS A 117 -6.10 9.54 -4.48
CA LYS A 117 -6.16 10.87 -5.11
C LYS A 117 -7.57 11.46 -4.98
N SER A 118 -8.59 10.66 -5.25
CA SER A 118 -10.00 11.10 -5.11
C SER A 118 -10.32 11.52 -3.67
N ILE A 119 -9.85 10.78 -2.67
CA ILE A 119 -10.03 11.13 -1.26
C ILE A 119 -9.25 12.41 -0.93
N ALA A 120 -7.99 12.52 -1.35
CA ALA A 120 -7.13 13.67 -1.11
C ALA A 120 -7.73 14.96 -1.69
N ASP A 121 -8.21 14.92 -2.94
CA ASP A 121 -8.84 16.07 -3.60
C ASP A 121 -10.09 16.57 -2.83
N ARG A 122 -10.90 15.63 -2.31
CA ARG A 122 -12.12 15.96 -1.57
C ARG A 122 -11.86 16.42 -0.14
N LEU A 123 -10.75 16.00 0.48
CA LEU A 123 -10.34 16.41 1.83
C LEU A 123 -9.38 17.62 1.83
N GLY A 124 -8.88 18.05 0.68
CA GLY A 124 -7.88 19.11 0.58
C GLY A 124 -6.55 18.73 1.23
N GLN A 125 -6.06 17.50 1.01
CA GLN A 125 -4.88 16.96 1.69
C GLN A 125 -3.76 16.57 0.71
N HIS A 126 -2.53 16.51 1.20
CA HIS A 126 -1.43 15.80 0.56
C HIS A 126 -1.65 14.29 0.69
N TYR A 127 -1.10 13.51 -0.24
CA TYR A 127 -1.14 12.06 -0.15
C TYR A 127 0.16 11.41 -0.63
N ALA A 128 0.42 10.24 -0.10
CA ALA A 128 1.33 9.25 -0.66
C ALA A 128 0.62 7.91 -0.74
N TRP A 129 0.94 7.14 -1.77
CA TRP A 129 0.39 5.79 -2.00
C TRP A 129 1.50 4.85 -2.44
N ALA A 130 1.46 3.59 -1.98
CA ALA A 130 2.39 2.57 -2.42
C ALA A 130 1.70 1.21 -2.54
N ALA A 131 2.05 0.44 -3.60
CA ALA A 131 1.61 -0.93 -3.79
C ALA A 131 2.80 -1.90 -3.80
N PRO A 132 2.59 -3.17 -3.44
CA PRO A 132 3.59 -4.22 -3.61
C PRO A 132 3.79 -4.55 -5.10
N PRO A 133 4.93 -5.15 -5.49
CA PRO A 133 5.09 -5.69 -6.83
C PRO A 133 4.04 -6.78 -7.07
N THR A 134 3.36 -6.71 -8.20
CA THR A 134 2.29 -7.63 -8.59
C THR A 134 2.82 -8.77 -9.44
N PRO A 135 2.32 -10.01 -9.33
CA PRO A 135 2.59 -11.08 -10.30
C PRO A 135 2.18 -10.65 -11.72
N LYS A 136 2.91 -11.08 -12.74
CA LYS A 136 2.76 -10.65 -14.14
C LYS A 136 1.33 -10.68 -14.70
N ALA A 137 0.46 -11.58 -14.22
CA ALA A 137 -0.92 -11.72 -14.71
C ALA A 137 -1.87 -10.63 -14.19
N GLU A 138 -1.47 -9.85 -13.18
CA GLU A 138 -2.32 -8.84 -12.51
C GLU A 138 -1.73 -7.44 -12.62
N MET A 139 -0.86 -7.20 -13.60
CA MET A 139 0.06 -6.04 -13.64
C MET A 139 -0.61 -4.69 -13.80
N GLU A 140 -1.86 -4.65 -14.23
CA GLU A 140 -2.62 -3.40 -14.38
C GLU A 140 -3.52 -3.10 -13.16
N GLU A 141 -3.51 -3.97 -12.16
CA GLU A 141 -4.40 -3.88 -11.02
C GLU A 141 -3.63 -3.74 -9.70
N GLU A 142 -3.59 -2.56 -9.14
CA GLU A 142 -2.77 -2.21 -7.98
C GLU A 142 -3.63 -1.99 -6.72
N THR A 143 -3.32 -2.71 -5.67
CA THR A 143 -3.90 -2.50 -4.33
C THR A 143 -2.78 -2.28 -3.33
N GLY A 144 -2.80 -1.15 -2.66
CA GLY A 144 -1.73 -0.74 -1.77
C GLY A 144 -2.18 -0.16 -0.45
N VAL A 145 -1.33 0.68 0.10
CA VAL A 145 -1.57 1.47 1.31
C VAL A 145 -1.36 2.95 1.00
N ALA A 146 -1.96 3.82 1.79
CA ALA A 146 -1.82 5.26 1.61
C ALA A 146 -1.65 6.00 2.94
N ILE A 147 -1.04 7.18 2.86
CA ILE A 147 -1.01 8.19 3.90
C ILE A 147 -1.56 9.47 3.30
N LEU A 148 -2.57 10.06 3.97
CA LEU A 148 -3.04 11.41 3.68
C LEU A 148 -2.65 12.33 4.84
N SER A 149 -2.35 13.59 4.53
CA SER A 149 -1.95 14.57 5.53
C SER A 149 -2.39 15.97 5.16
N SER A 150 -2.82 16.74 6.16
CA SER A 150 -3.04 18.18 6.02
C SER A 150 -1.71 18.97 5.90
N TYR A 151 -0.58 18.32 6.09
CA TYR A 151 0.76 18.88 6.00
C TYR A 151 1.55 18.20 4.89
N PRO A 152 2.58 18.84 4.31
CA PRO A 152 3.42 18.21 3.30
C PRO A 152 4.01 16.90 3.76
N LEU A 153 4.13 15.96 2.82
CA LEU A 153 4.78 14.66 3.00
C LEU A 153 6.17 14.71 2.37
N THR A 154 7.20 14.36 3.14
CA THR A 154 8.60 14.28 2.71
C THR A 154 9.18 12.91 3.04
N ASP A 155 10.37 12.60 2.54
CA ASP A 155 11.08 11.33 2.76
C ASP A 155 10.18 10.10 2.57
N VAL A 156 9.42 10.09 1.49
CA VAL A 156 8.45 9.02 1.24
C VAL A 156 9.18 7.74 0.84
N SER A 157 8.96 6.66 1.58
CA SER A 157 9.57 5.36 1.35
C SER A 157 8.54 4.24 1.18
N ARG A 158 8.74 3.41 0.15
CA ARG A 158 7.99 2.18 -0.09
C ARG A 158 8.78 0.99 0.42
N ILE A 159 8.20 0.23 1.34
CA ILE A 159 8.84 -0.92 1.99
C ILE A 159 8.10 -2.18 1.56
N VAL A 160 8.67 -2.95 0.64
CA VAL A 160 8.14 -4.27 0.28
C VAL A 160 8.40 -5.22 1.42
N LEU A 161 7.33 -5.70 2.06
CA LEU A 161 7.44 -6.57 3.24
C LEU A 161 7.99 -7.95 2.84
N PRO A 162 8.85 -8.57 3.67
CA PRO A 162 9.34 -9.92 3.43
C PRO A 162 8.23 -10.96 3.54
N HIS A 163 8.53 -12.20 3.17
CA HIS A 163 7.64 -13.36 3.28
C HIS A 163 6.32 -13.18 2.51
N PRO A 164 6.31 -13.51 1.21
CA PRO A 164 5.11 -13.46 0.41
C PRO A 164 4.10 -14.50 0.88
N GLY A 165 2.82 -14.15 0.85
CA GLY A 165 1.71 -15.05 1.09
C GLY A 165 1.44 -16.01 -0.08
N PRO A 166 0.35 -16.80 0.00
CA PRO A 166 -0.07 -17.70 -1.06
C PRO A 166 -0.16 -17.00 -2.42
N GLY A 167 0.24 -17.71 -3.48
CA GLY A 167 0.31 -17.14 -4.84
C GLY A 167 1.44 -16.10 -5.00
N ARG A 168 2.43 -16.10 -4.11
CA ARG A 168 3.57 -15.15 -4.09
C ARG A 168 3.12 -13.69 -3.90
N ARG A 169 1.92 -13.47 -3.37
CA ARG A 169 1.41 -12.14 -3.08
C ARG A 169 2.27 -11.46 -2.02
N ARG A 170 2.79 -10.29 -2.35
CA ARG A 170 3.54 -9.46 -1.40
C ARG A 170 2.64 -8.41 -0.75
N ARG A 171 3.11 -7.88 0.35
CA ARG A 171 2.52 -6.76 1.08
C ARG A 171 3.52 -5.61 1.15
N VAL A 172 3.03 -4.45 1.52
CA VAL A 172 3.81 -3.22 1.54
C VAL A 172 3.48 -2.41 2.78
N ALA A 173 4.49 -1.68 3.25
CA ALA A 173 4.31 -0.53 4.13
C ALA A 173 4.76 0.73 3.39
N LEU A 174 4.15 1.85 3.73
CA LEU A 174 4.47 3.18 3.22
C LEU A 174 4.92 4.03 4.40
N GLY A 175 6.11 4.59 4.31
CA GLY A 175 6.65 5.55 5.26
C GLY A 175 6.65 6.97 4.68
N ALA A 176 6.35 7.97 5.49
CA ALA A 176 6.47 9.39 5.13
C ALA A 176 6.79 10.22 6.37
N THR A 177 7.54 11.30 6.19
CA THR A 177 7.78 12.30 7.23
C THR A 177 6.77 13.44 7.05
N VAL A 178 6.09 13.79 8.13
CA VAL A 178 5.12 14.89 8.20
C VAL A 178 5.70 15.98 9.10
N ASP A 179 5.83 17.19 8.60
CA ASP A 179 6.21 18.35 9.41
C ASP A 179 4.95 19.06 9.92
N VAL A 180 4.74 19.03 11.22
CA VAL A 180 3.61 19.68 11.87
C VAL A 180 4.14 20.90 12.63
N GLY A 181 4.32 22.02 11.91
CA GLY A 181 4.78 23.27 12.49
C GLY A 181 6.15 23.19 13.14
N GLY A 182 7.12 22.63 12.44
CA GLY A 182 8.50 22.44 12.90
C GLY A 182 8.72 21.20 13.77
N THR A 183 7.67 20.38 13.95
CA THR A 183 7.77 19.08 14.61
C THR A 183 7.65 17.95 13.59
N SER A 184 8.76 17.31 13.27
CA SER A 184 8.77 16.18 12.35
C SER A 184 8.25 14.91 13.01
N VAL A 185 7.33 14.24 12.33
CA VAL A 185 6.75 12.96 12.75
C VAL A 185 6.88 11.95 11.60
N ARG A 186 7.52 10.82 11.83
CA ARG A 186 7.59 9.72 10.87
C ARG A 186 6.34 8.87 10.97
N VAL A 187 5.62 8.68 9.86
CA VAL A 187 4.35 7.95 9.82
C VAL A 187 4.49 6.75 8.89
N TYR A 188 4.00 5.60 9.34
CA TYR A 188 3.93 4.39 8.53
C TYR A 188 2.50 3.89 8.45
N SER A 189 2.00 3.68 7.21
CA SER A 189 0.78 2.92 6.94
C SER A 189 1.18 1.51 6.51
N VAL A 190 0.72 0.50 7.22
CA VAL A 190 1.15 -0.90 7.07
C VAL A 190 -0.05 -1.78 6.74
N HIS A 191 0.13 -2.71 5.78
CA HIS A 191 -0.78 -3.82 5.59
C HIS A 191 0.04 -5.12 5.51
N SER A 192 0.07 -5.88 6.61
CA SER A 192 0.82 -7.13 6.72
C SER A 192 0.10 -8.30 6.06
N GLU A 193 0.84 -9.36 5.74
CA GLU A 193 0.25 -10.60 5.20
C GLU A 193 -0.38 -11.43 6.32
N ASN A 194 -1.59 -11.95 6.08
CA ASN A 194 -2.35 -12.72 7.06
C ASN A 194 -2.10 -14.23 7.00
N ARG A 195 -1.57 -14.76 5.88
CA ARG A 195 -1.42 -16.21 5.61
C ARG A 195 0.05 -16.64 5.63
N ILE A 196 0.78 -16.18 6.61
CA ILE A 196 2.17 -16.53 6.90
C ILE A 196 2.29 -16.87 8.38
N SER A 197 3.41 -17.48 8.77
CA SER A 197 3.67 -17.84 10.16
C SER A 197 3.79 -16.63 11.09
N VAL A 198 3.70 -16.85 12.38
CA VAL A 198 3.85 -15.82 13.41
C VAL A 198 5.22 -15.11 13.31
N ASP A 199 6.29 -15.88 13.10
CA ASP A 199 7.65 -15.33 13.02
C ASP A 199 7.82 -14.48 11.76
N GLU A 200 7.25 -14.90 10.64
CA GLU A 200 7.24 -14.12 9.40
C GLU A 200 6.44 -12.81 9.54
N LYS A 201 5.32 -12.79 10.29
CA LYS A 201 4.60 -11.55 10.62
C LYS A 201 5.45 -10.60 11.46
N VAL A 202 6.19 -11.14 12.42
CA VAL A 202 7.15 -10.36 13.24
C VAL A 202 8.25 -9.78 12.34
N ASP A 203 8.77 -10.54 11.38
CA ASP A 203 9.78 -10.05 10.44
C ASP A 203 9.26 -8.96 9.52
N GLN A 204 7.98 -8.99 9.13
CA GLN A 204 7.34 -7.88 8.42
C GLN A 204 7.32 -6.60 9.27
N THR A 205 7.00 -6.71 10.56
CA THR A 205 7.07 -5.58 11.49
C THR A 205 8.51 -5.07 11.66
N LYS A 206 9.50 -5.98 11.77
CA LYS A 206 10.93 -5.61 11.83
C LYS A 206 11.39 -4.87 10.58
N ALA A 207 10.83 -5.16 9.39
CA ALA A 207 11.18 -4.44 8.18
C ALA A 207 10.78 -2.95 8.25
N VAL A 208 9.62 -2.64 8.81
CA VAL A 208 9.18 -1.26 9.09
C VAL A 208 10.10 -0.59 10.11
N LEU A 209 10.44 -1.29 11.19
CA LEU A 209 11.31 -0.74 12.24
C LEU A 209 12.76 -0.55 11.77
N ARG A 210 13.25 -1.36 10.82
CA ARG A 210 14.55 -1.13 10.17
C ARG A 210 14.57 0.15 9.33
N ASP A 211 13.51 0.45 8.58
CA ASP A 211 13.40 1.74 7.88
C ASP A 211 13.40 2.90 8.89
N LEU A 212 12.65 2.77 9.98
CA LEU A 212 12.65 3.77 11.05
C LEU A 212 14.01 3.92 11.72
N GLY A 213 14.82 2.87 11.77
CA GLY A 213 16.19 2.89 12.31
C GLY A 213 17.17 3.77 11.54
N GLN A 214 16.84 4.21 10.32
CA GLN A 214 17.62 5.17 9.53
C GLN A 214 17.43 6.62 10.01
N TYR A 215 16.45 6.89 10.86
CA TYR A 215 16.14 8.20 11.43
C TYR A 215 16.67 8.32 12.85
N PRO A 216 16.88 9.55 13.35
CA PRO A 216 17.35 9.76 14.71
C PRO A 216 16.49 9.04 15.76
N ARG A 217 17.10 8.50 16.81
CA ARG A 217 16.39 7.73 17.85
C ARG A 217 15.26 8.52 18.54
N HIS A 218 15.41 9.84 18.63
CA HIS A 218 14.40 10.75 19.20
C HIS A 218 13.28 11.12 18.21
N MET A 219 13.35 10.65 16.95
CA MET A 219 12.32 10.92 15.96
C MET A 219 10.95 10.42 16.46
N ARG A 220 9.99 11.32 16.49
CA ARG A 220 8.61 10.93 16.78
C ARG A 220 8.08 10.04 15.67
N ALA A 221 7.39 8.98 16.04
CA ALA A 221 6.88 8.07 15.01
C ALA A 221 5.48 7.53 15.33
N ILE A 222 4.73 7.28 14.25
CA ILE A 222 3.42 6.62 14.25
C ILE A 222 3.52 5.43 13.31
N VAL A 223 3.22 4.22 13.80
CA VAL A 223 3.02 3.04 12.97
C VAL A 223 1.57 2.63 13.11
N LEU A 224 0.84 2.65 12.01
CA LEU A 224 -0.58 2.35 12.00
C LEU A 224 -0.94 1.39 10.85
N GLY A 225 -2.05 0.70 10.99
CA GLY A 225 -2.61 -0.14 9.93
C GLY A 225 -3.04 -1.52 10.39
N ASP A 226 -3.33 -2.33 9.39
CA ASP A 226 -3.70 -3.74 9.52
C ASP A 226 -2.43 -4.60 9.61
N LEU A 227 -2.05 -4.97 10.83
CA LEU A 227 -0.88 -5.81 11.10
C LEU A 227 -1.22 -7.30 11.04
N ASN A 228 -2.48 -7.67 10.85
CA ASN A 228 -2.96 -9.06 10.76
C ASN A 228 -2.48 -9.97 11.91
N THR A 229 -2.33 -9.41 13.11
CA THR A 229 -1.85 -10.11 14.32
C THR A 229 -3.03 -10.58 15.16
N TRP A 230 -3.71 -11.63 14.74
CA TRP A 230 -4.86 -12.19 15.48
C TRP A 230 -4.49 -13.35 16.41
N GLU A 231 -3.41 -14.06 16.13
CA GLU A 231 -2.92 -15.14 17.00
C GLU A 231 -2.32 -14.54 18.29
N PRO A 232 -2.63 -15.08 19.48
CA PRO A 232 -2.10 -14.55 20.75
C PRO A 232 -0.56 -14.44 20.77
N SER A 233 0.13 -15.39 20.17
CA SER A 233 1.61 -15.38 20.05
C SER A 233 2.11 -14.28 19.12
N ALA A 234 1.42 -14.00 18.00
CA ALA A 234 1.74 -12.91 17.10
C ALA A 234 1.53 -11.56 17.79
N VAL A 235 0.39 -11.40 18.48
CA VAL A 235 0.10 -10.18 19.28
C VAL A 235 1.20 -9.96 20.31
N LYS A 236 1.56 -10.98 21.10
CA LYS A 236 2.58 -10.88 22.14
C LYS A 236 3.95 -10.48 21.56
N LYS A 237 4.44 -11.21 20.55
CA LYS A 237 5.76 -10.95 19.94
C LYS A 237 5.82 -9.56 19.30
N THR A 238 4.75 -9.15 18.59
CA THR A 238 4.66 -7.82 17.97
C THR A 238 4.63 -6.74 19.04
N PHE A 239 3.87 -6.93 20.11
CA PHE A 239 3.81 -6.00 21.23
C PHE A 239 5.19 -5.81 21.88
N GLU A 240 5.87 -6.90 22.22
CA GLU A 240 7.21 -6.87 22.80
C GLU A 240 8.21 -6.15 21.90
N LEU A 241 8.12 -6.37 20.58
CA LEU A 241 8.99 -5.71 19.60
C LEU A 241 8.78 -4.20 19.60
N PHE A 242 7.53 -3.72 19.54
CA PHE A 242 7.24 -2.29 19.59
C PHE A 242 7.65 -1.64 20.92
N VAL A 243 7.43 -2.32 22.05
CA VAL A 243 7.81 -1.81 23.37
C VAL A 243 9.35 -1.65 23.49
N ARG A 244 10.14 -2.59 22.96
CA ARG A 244 11.61 -2.47 22.90
C ARG A 244 12.07 -1.26 22.09
N GLU A 245 11.31 -0.88 21.05
CA GLU A 245 11.58 0.29 20.23
C GLU A 245 10.92 1.57 20.77
N ASN A 246 10.56 1.57 22.08
CA ASN A 246 9.94 2.69 22.80
C ASN A 246 8.58 3.16 22.22
N PHE A 247 7.85 2.27 21.57
CA PHE A 247 6.47 2.54 21.19
C PHE A 247 5.50 2.18 22.31
N ARG A 248 4.39 2.90 22.32
CA ARG A 248 3.21 2.62 23.15
C ARG A 248 1.96 2.64 22.27
N THR A 249 0.91 1.94 22.69
CA THR A 249 -0.37 1.95 21.98
C THR A 249 -1.52 2.18 22.98
N PRO A 250 -2.48 3.04 22.66
CA PRO A 250 -3.70 3.17 23.46
C PRO A 250 -4.68 2.00 23.24
N PHE A 251 -4.39 1.12 22.26
CA PHE A 251 -5.25 0.00 21.88
C PHE A 251 -4.83 -1.35 22.49
N ALA A 252 -4.15 -1.36 23.63
CA ALA A 252 -3.70 -2.61 24.27
C ALA A 252 -4.85 -3.48 24.82
N ASN A 253 -6.06 -2.96 24.94
CA ASN A 253 -7.21 -3.55 25.65
C ASN A 253 -7.91 -4.74 24.95
N GLY A 254 -7.37 -5.26 23.87
CA GLY A 254 -7.90 -6.45 23.19
C GLY A 254 -9.22 -6.27 22.43
N LYS A 255 -9.81 -5.05 22.37
CA LYS A 255 -11.04 -4.81 21.61
C LYS A 255 -10.86 -5.12 20.14
N SER A 256 -11.85 -5.80 19.54
CA SER A 256 -11.86 -6.16 18.13
C SER A 256 -11.90 -4.92 17.25
N THR A 257 -11.19 -4.99 16.11
CA THR A 257 -11.15 -3.96 15.06
C THR A 257 -11.72 -4.46 13.73
N PHE A 258 -12.00 -5.76 13.67
CA PHE A 258 -12.50 -6.46 12.48
C PHE A 258 -13.72 -7.30 12.85
N LYS A 259 -14.72 -7.35 11.96
CA LYS A 259 -15.90 -8.20 12.06
C LYS A 259 -16.29 -8.75 10.70
N ARG A 260 -16.40 -10.06 10.61
CA ARG A 260 -16.90 -10.75 9.40
C ARG A 260 -17.81 -11.90 9.81
N THR A 261 -18.92 -12.08 9.10
CA THR A 261 -19.79 -13.25 9.29
C THR A 261 -19.41 -14.32 8.27
N ILE A 262 -19.09 -15.52 8.74
CA ILE A 262 -18.78 -16.70 7.92
C ILE A 262 -19.74 -17.81 8.38
N LEU A 263 -20.52 -18.37 7.45
CA LEU A 263 -21.52 -19.40 7.73
C LEU A 263 -22.39 -19.06 8.96
N LEU A 264 -22.91 -17.84 9.01
CA LEU A 264 -23.74 -17.30 10.11
C LEU A 264 -23.01 -17.08 11.45
N VAL A 265 -21.72 -17.40 11.53
CA VAL A 265 -20.93 -17.17 12.75
C VAL A 265 -20.21 -15.83 12.65
N PRO A 266 -20.42 -14.89 13.57
CA PRO A 266 -19.69 -13.63 13.59
C PRO A 266 -18.29 -13.84 14.14
N ILE A 267 -17.29 -13.65 13.30
CA ILE A 267 -15.87 -13.63 13.68
C ILE A 267 -15.48 -12.20 13.99
N LYS A 268 -14.90 -11.97 15.16
CA LYS A 268 -14.37 -10.68 15.59
C LYS A 268 -12.89 -10.85 15.93
N LEU A 269 -12.02 -10.05 15.31
CA LEU A 269 -10.58 -10.12 15.51
C LEU A 269 -10.03 -8.73 15.79
N LYS A 270 -8.87 -8.68 16.43
CA LYS A 270 -8.07 -7.47 16.56
C LYS A 270 -6.92 -7.55 15.58
N LEU A 271 -7.03 -6.81 14.46
CA LEU A 271 -6.07 -6.82 13.38
C LEU A 271 -5.33 -5.49 13.26
N ASP A 272 -6.02 -4.39 13.60
CA ASP A 272 -5.56 -3.03 13.35
C ASP A 272 -4.99 -2.41 14.61
N TRP A 273 -3.96 -1.56 14.40
CA TRP A 273 -3.21 -0.94 15.47
C TRP A 273 -2.82 0.50 15.14
N ILE A 274 -2.62 1.31 16.18
CA ILE A 274 -1.85 2.57 16.12
C ILE A 274 -0.82 2.52 17.24
N TRP A 275 0.44 2.58 16.86
CA TRP A 275 1.61 2.61 17.75
C TRP A 275 2.26 3.98 17.68
N LEU A 276 2.64 4.52 18.83
CA LEU A 276 3.14 5.86 19.02
C LEU A 276 4.53 5.83 19.68
N ARG A 277 5.51 6.54 19.14
CA ARG A 277 6.83 6.77 19.73
C ARG A 277 7.08 8.27 19.89
N GLY A 278 7.43 8.73 21.10
CA GLY A 278 7.66 10.15 21.40
C GLY A 278 6.40 11.03 21.31
N LEU A 279 5.21 10.43 21.31
CA LEU A 279 3.90 11.06 21.27
C LEU A 279 3.02 10.50 22.37
N GLU A 280 2.13 11.32 22.91
CA GLU A 280 1.18 10.95 23.99
C GLU A 280 -0.25 10.95 23.43
N ALA A 281 -0.96 9.83 23.56
CA ALA A 281 -2.38 9.77 23.23
C ALA A 281 -3.22 10.46 24.34
N THR A 282 -3.98 11.49 23.98
CA THR A 282 -4.88 12.20 24.89
C THR A 282 -6.29 11.63 24.85
N SER A 283 -6.69 11.10 23.69
CA SER A 283 -7.95 10.36 23.51
C SER A 283 -7.81 9.36 22.36
N HIS A 284 -8.66 8.34 22.37
CA HIS A 284 -8.66 7.31 21.30
C HIS A 284 -9.98 6.54 21.27
N GLY A 285 -10.27 5.91 20.16
CA GLY A 285 -11.46 5.09 20.00
C GLY A 285 -11.42 4.19 18.76
N ILE A 286 -12.42 3.33 18.69
CA ILE A 286 -12.72 2.46 17.55
C ILE A 286 -14.11 2.87 17.08
N ALA A 287 -14.20 3.44 15.88
CA ALA A 287 -15.45 3.92 15.30
C ALA A 287 -16.31 2.74 14.79
N SER A 288 -16.81 1.93 15.71
CA SER A 288 -17.53 0.68 15.40
C SER A 288 -18.90 0.87 14.74
N LYS A 289 -19.40 2.09 14.67
CA LYS A 289 -20.61 2.46 13.93
C LYS A 289 -20.35 2.65 12.44
N VAL A 290 -19.10 2.85 12.04
CA VAL A 290 -18.67 2.91 10.63
C VAL A 290 -18.61 1.49 10.08
N THR A 291 -19.51 1.16 9.15
CA THR A 291 -19.73 -0.22 8.65
C THR A 291 -19.46 -0.38 7.15
N LEU A 292 -18.74 0.55 6.55
CA LEU A 292 -18.40 0.48 5.12
C LEU A 292 -17.36 -0.60 4.80
N SER A 293 -16.59 -1.05 5.78
CA SER A 293 -15.61 -2.15 5.66
C SER A 293 -15.91 -3.23 6.70
N ASP A 294 -15.31 -4.39 6.57
CA ASP A 294 -15.24 -5.40 7.63
C ASP A 294 -14.25 -5.02 8.75
N HIS A 295 -13.41 -3.99 8.53
CA HIS A 295 -12.63 -3.32 9.58
C HIS A 295 -13.36 -2.08 10.10
N TRP A 296 -13.06 -1.70 11.34
CA TRP A 296 -13.49 -0.44 11.93
C TRP A 296 -12.33 0.55 12.00
N PRO A 297 -12.57 1.84 11.69
CA PRO A 297 -11.53 2.86 11.85
C PRO A 297 -11.04 2.95 13.29
N LEU A 298 -9.72 3.01 13.46
CA LEU A 298 -9.10 3.42 14.71
C LEU A 298 -8.78 4.91 14.63
N TRP A 299 -9.01 5.64 15.70
CA TRP A 299 -8.60 7.03 15.81
C TRP A 299 -7.90 7.31 17.14
N THR A 300 -6.96 8.23 17.14
CA THR A 300 -6.33 8.76 18.34
C THR A 300 -6.04 10.24 18.15
N VAL A 301 -6.10 10.98 19.24
CA VAL A 301 -5.59 12.35 19.33
C VAL A 301 -4.27 12.29 20.06
N VAL A 302 -3.23 12.83 19.45
CA VAL A 302 -1.88 12.84 20.02
C VAL A 302 -1.44 14.25 20.33
N ARG A 303 -0.78 14.45 21.49
CA ARG A 303 -0.17 15.71 21.86
C ARG A 303 1.23 15.82 21.27
N LEU A 304 1.46 16.93 20.57
CA LEU A 304 2.75 17.35 20.10
C LEU A 304 3.42 18.16 21.24
N LYS A 305 4.20 17.50 22.09
CA LYS A 305 4.98 18.25 23.11
C LYS A 305 5.93 19.20 22.39
N SER A 306 5.90 20.49 22.74
CA SER A 306 6.87 21.47 22.25
C SER A 306 8.29 21.01 22.64
N SER A 307 9.26 21.24 21.75
CA SER A 307 10.68 20.86 21.93
C SER A 307 11.38 21.56 23.13
N GLY A 308 10.64 22.35 23.89
CA GLY A 308 11.14 23.17 24.98
C GLY A 308 11.04 22.59 26.39
N SER A 309 10.55 21.35 26.59
CA SER A 309 10.33 20.77 27.93
C SER A 309 11.08 19.45 28.14
N MET A 310 12.35 19.38 27.73
CA MET A 310 13.30 18.45 28.36
C MET A 310 14.18 19.24 29.30
N LYS A 311 13.73 19.36 30.54
CA LYS A 311 14.60 19.64 31.69
C LYS A 311 15.07 18.33 32.29
#